data_1a21f26d32275e17b28d0fd7a44a185c
#
_entry.id   1a21f26d32275e17b28d0fd7a44a185c
#
_cell.length_a   1.000
_cell.length_b   1.000
_cell.length_c   1.000
_cell.angle_alpha   90.00
_cell.angle_beta   90.00
_cell.angle_gamma   90.00
#
_symmetry.space_group_name_H-M   'P 1'
#
loop_
_entity.id
_entity.type
_entity.pdbx_description
1 polymer ?
#
loop_
_entity_poly.entity_id
_entity_poly.type
_entity_poly.pdbx_seq_one_letter_code
_entity_poly.pdbx_strand_id
1 'polypeptide(L)'
;MLKGVRISRGVALGRLYLYAPFAPQVEQGPCMPGGEEAQRQAYRRAKEASAKELRGLAEALQARGSAQSGIFQAHLEILDDVVMEEEILDAITQERATAGEAVDRVYRAYAKAVARAREPVIRERARDLDDVRGRILRNLQGVPEKNLAGLTQPCIVAAEELLPSQIAQMNPAVVQGLAAQKGSATCHAAIVAQSLGLPAVFGIEGLMEQAQDGVRAVLDGEEGTLVLAPDDETWAHYERQALRAR
;
A
#
# COMPACT_ATOMS: atom_id res chain seq x y z
N MET A 1 -11.63 20.81 -8.89
CA MET A 1 -11.10 19.80 -9.83
C MET A 1 -9.60 19.71 -9.66
N LEU A 2 -9.10 18.53 -9.36
CA LEU A 2 -7.68 18.21 -9.17
C LEU A 2 -7.16 17.50 -10.42
N LYS A 3 -5.86 17.64 -10.71
CA LYS A 3 -5.20 17.00 -11.86
C LYS A 3 -4.05 16.14 -11.38
N GLY A 4 -3.84 15.03 -12.07
CA GLY A 4 -2.74 14.10 -11.82
C GLY A 4 -2.29 13.39 -13.09
N VAL A 5 -1.50 12.36 -12.92
CA VAL A 5 -0.99 11.52 -13.98
C VAL A 5 -2.00 10.39 -14.26
N ARG A 6 -2.36 10.23 -15.52
CA ARG A 6 -3.23 9.14 -15.98
C ARG A 6 -2.52 7.81 -15.82
N ILE A 7 -3.12 6.90 -15.06
CA ILE A 7 -2.58 5.56 -14.83
C ILE A 7 -3.39 4.53 -15.61
N SER A 8 -4.70 4.50 -15.42
CA SER A 8 -5.59 3.55 -16.07
C SER A 8 -6.85 4.26 -16.52
N ARG A 9 -7.29 3.91 -17.71
CA ARG A 9 -8.44 4.53 -18.40
C ARG A 9 -9.76 4.20 -17.71
N GLY A 10 -10.79 4.99 -18.03
CA GLY A 10 -12.15 4.83 -17.58
C GLY A 10 -12.61 5.93 -16.65
N VAL A 11 -13.91 5.97 -16.40
CA VAL A 11 -14.55 6.94 -15.51
C VAL A 11 -15.18 6.21 -14.34
N ALA A 12 -14.84 6.66 -13.13
CA ALA A 12 -15.42 6.16 -11.89
C ALA A 12 -16.26 7.25 -11.22
N LEU A 13 -17.47 6.88 -10.80
CA LEU A 13 -18.35 7.74 -10.00
C LEU A 13 -18.66 7.05 -8.68
N GLY A 14 -18.52 7.75 -7.58
CA GLY A 14 -18.79 7.15 -6.28
C GLY A 14 -18.53 8.10 -5.12
N ARG A 15 -18.62 7.55 -3.91
CA ARG A 15 -18.16 8.24 -2.71
C ARG A 15 -16.66 8.01 -2.54
N LEU A 16 -15.99 9.04 -2.07
CA LEU A 16 -14.57 8.94 -1.76
C LEU A 16 -14.38 8.16 -0.46
N TYR A 17 -13.49 7.20 -0.47
CA TYR A 17 -13.01 6.50 0.71
C TYR A 17 -11.56 6.93 0.96
N LEU A 18 -11.34 7.70 2.04
CA LEU A 18 -9.99 8.12 2.40
C LEU A 18 -9.25 6.99 3.12
N TYR A 19 -8.28 6.44 2.42
CA TYR A 19 -7.39 5.44 2.98
C TYR A 19 -6.12 6.10 3.52
N ALA A 20 -6.00 6.10 4.84
CA ALA A 20 -4.75 6.44 5.50
C ALA A 20 -4.02 5.14 5.87
N PRO A 21 -2.86 4.85 5.27
CA PRO A 21 -2.09 3.69 5.66
C PRO A 21 -1.67 3.80 7.12
N PHE A 22 -1.45 2.65 7.74
CA PHE A 22 -0.92 2.58 9.08
C PHE A 22 0.46 3.26 9.14
N ALA A 23 0.57 4.29 9.97
CA ALA A 23 1.85 4.93 10.28
C ALA A 23 2.39 4.29 11.57
N PRO A 24 3.43 3.44 11.50
CA PRO A 24 3.95 2.78 12.68
C PRO A 24 4.55 3.79 13.64
N GLN A 25 4.08 3.79 14.88
CA GLN A 25 4.74 4.50 15.97
C GLN A 25 5.77 3.55 16.58
N VAL A 26 7.03 3.80 16.31
CA VAL A 26 8.13 3.00 16.84
C VAL A 26 8.59 3.62 18.15
N GLU A 27 8.39 2.91 19.25
CA GLU A 27 8.96 3.28 20.54
C GLU A 27 10.47 3.12 20.46
N GLN A 28 11.18 4.23 20.64
CA GLN A 28 12.64 4.26 20.71
C GLN A 28 13.08 4.05 22.16
N GLY A 29 14.13 3.28 22.33
CA GLY A 29 14.77 3.05 23.62
C GLY A 29 14.89 1.58 23.99
N PRO A 30 15.72 1.28 25.00
CA PRO A 30 15.99 -0.11 25.38
C PRO A 30 14.75 -0.77 25.97
N CYS A 31 14.54 -2.03 25.64
CA CYS A 31 13.52 -2.83 26.30
C CYS A 31 13.83 -2.99 27.81
N MET A 32 12.79 -3.29 28.61
CA MET A 32 12.95 -3.56 30.02
C MET A 32 13.99 -4.66 30.27
N PRO A 33 14.78 -4.60 31.34
CA PRO A 33 15.74 -5.65 31.68
C PRO A 33 15.07 -7.03 31.76
N GLY A 34 15.64 -8.02 31.03
CA GLY A 34 15.05 -9.36 30.93
C GLY A 34 13.89 -9.49 29.95
N GLY A 35 13.60 -8.42 29.18
CA GLY A 35 12.53 -8.42 28.17
C GLY A 35 12.96 -8.91 26.78
N GLU A 36 14.24 -9.19 26.56
CA GLU A 36 14.82 -9.53 25.26
C GLU A 36 14.14 -10.75 24.62
N GLU A 37 13.87 -11.79 25.41
CA GLU A 37 13.21 -12.99 24.90
C GLU A 37 11.74 -12.69 24.50
N ALA A 38 11.05 -11.86 25.26
CA ALA A 38 9.69 -11.42 24.90
C ALA A 38 9.69 -10.62 23.59
N GLN A 39 10.69 -9.76 23.37
CA GLN A 39 10.85 -9.01 22.13
C GLN A 39 11.16 -9.93 20.92
N ARG A 40 12.04 -10.91 21.11
CA ARG A 40 12.33 -11.93 20.09
C ARG A 40 11.08 -12.73 19.71
N GLN A 41 10.29 -13.15 20.68
CA GLN A 41 9.04 -13.87 20.43
C GLN A 41 7.99 -12.99 19.75
N ALA A 42 7.91 -11.71 20.15
CA ALA A 42 7.02 -10.75 19.48
C ALA A 42 7.40 -10.56 18.00
N TYR A 43 8.70 -10.39 17.72
CA TYR A 43 9.20 -10.32 16.34
C TYR A 43 8.86 -11.57 15.53
N ARG A 44 9.14 -12.76 16.05
CA ARG A 44 8.86 -14.03 15.35
C ARG A 44 7.35 -14.19 15.03
N ARG A 45 6.48 -13.88 16.00
CA ARG A 45 5.02 -13.90 15.76
C ARG A 45 4.60 -12.90 14.69
N ALA A 46 5.13 -11.70 14.71
CA ALA A 46 4.82 -10.67 13.72
C ALA A 46 5.34 -11.04 12.33
N LYS A 47 6.54 -11.61 12.23
CA LYS A 47 7.11 -12.15 10.98
C LYS A 47 6.22 -13.25 10.40
N GLU A 48 5.82 -14.23 11.22
CA GLU A 48 4.96 -15.32 10.78
C GLU A 48 3.57 -14.84 10.33
N ALA A 49 2.96 -13.91 11.07
CA ALA A 49 1.70 -13.28 10.68
C ALA A 49 1.84 -12.56 9.33
N SER A 50 2.92 -11.81 9.14
CA SER A 50 3.23 -11.12 7.88
C SER A 50 3.42 -12.08 6.71
N ALA A 51 4.13 -13.20 6.93
CA ALA A 51 4.30 -14.24 5.93
C ALA A 51 2.97 -14.88 5.52
N LYS A 52 2.10 -15.15 6.49
CA LYS A 52 0.75 -15.70 6.24
C LYS A 52 -0.10 -14.75 5.39
N GLU A 53 -0.08 -13.46 5.70
CA GLU A 53 -0.78 -12.44 4.93
C GLU A 53 -0.26 -12.39 3.48
N LEU A 54 1.06 -12.33 3.29
CA LEU A 54 1.67 -12.28 1.95
C LEU A 54 1.36 -13.52 1.11
N ARG A 55 1.38 -14.72 1.71
CA ARG A 55 0.99 -15.95 1.01
C ARG A 55 -0.48 -15.91 0.58
N GLY A 56 -1.38 -15.49 1.47
CA GLY A 56 -2.79 -15.34 1.14
C GLY A 56 -3.05 -14.35 -0.01
N LEU A 57 -2.29 -13.26 -0.07
CA LEU A 57 -2.35 -12.29 -1.17
C LEU A 57 -1.82 -12.89 -2.48
N ALA A 58 -0.69 -13.59 -2.44
CA ALA A 58 -0.13 -14.27 -3.61
C ALA A 58 -1.11 -15.30 -4.18
N GLU A 59 -1.71 -16.13 -3.34
CA GLU A 59 -2.72 -17.13 -3.72
C GLU A 59 -3.98 -16.49 -4.33
N ALA A 60 -4.48 -15.40 -3.73
CA ALA A 60 -5.65 -14.70 -4.24
C ALA A 60 -5.42 -14.07 -5.62
N LEU A 61 -4.21 -13.56 -5.88
CA LEU A 61 -3.85 -13.04 -7.21
C LEU A 61 -3.63 -14.15 -8.23
N GLN A 62 -2.99 -15.22 -7.81
CA GLN A 62 -2.78 -16.40 -8.69
C GLN A 62 -4.11 -17.01 -9.12
N ALA A 63 -5.08 -17.13 -8.21
CA ALA A 63 -6.42 -17.61 -8.51
C ALA A 63 -7.17 -16.72 -9.53
N ARG A 64 -6.82 -15.44 -9.61
CA ARG A 64 -7.34 -14.48 -10.60
C ARG A 64 -6.55 -14.45 -11.92
N GLY A 65 -5.53 -15.31 -12.07
CA GLY A 65 -4.68 -15.36 -13.27
C GLY A 65 -3.77 -14.14 -13.43
N SER A 66 -3.51 -13.41 -12.35
CA SER A 66 -2.69 -12.21 -12.39
C SER A 66 -1.20 -12.55 -12.38
N ALA A 67 -0.45 -12.01 -13.36
CA ALA A 67 1.00 -12.14 -13.44
C ALA A 67 1.75 -11.46 -12.27
N GLN A 68 1.06 -10.64 -11.47
CA GLN A 68 1.65 -9.89 -10.36
C GLN A 68 1.82 -10.69 -9.06
N SER A 69 1.47 -11.97 -9.03
CA SER A 69 1.79 -12.85 -7.88
C SER A 69 3.29 -12.84 -7.53
N GLY A 70 4.17 -12.57 -8.51
CA GLY A 70 5.61 -12.42 -8.31
C GLY A 70 6.04 -11.29 -7.37
N ILE A 71 5.22 -10.22 -7.21
CA ILE A 71 5.51 -9.13 -6.27
C ILE A 71 5.50 -9.64 -4.83
N PHE A 72 4.48 -10.44 -4.48
CA PHE A 72 4.38 -10.99 -3.13
C PHE A 72 5.39 -12.09 -2.86
N GLN A 73 5.83 -12.79 -3.91
CA GLN A 73 6.96 -13.72 -3.79
C GLN A 73 8.25 -12.97 -3.44
N ALA A 74 8.52 -11.82 -4.08
CA ALA A 74 9.65 -10.98 -3.74
C ALA A 74 9.56 -10.42 -2.31
N HIS A 75 8.37 -10.06 -1.83
CA HIS A 75 8.16 -9.64 -0.43
C HIS A 75 8.41 -10.78 0.56
N LEU A 76 8.04 -12.01 0.22
CA LEU A 76 8.36 -13.19 1.04
C LEU A 76 9.86 -13.45 1.09
N GLU A 77 10.59 -13.30 -0.03
CA GLU A 77 12.05 -13.42 -0.08
C GLU A 77 12.73 -12.37 0.81
N ILE A 78 12.25 -11.12 0.79
CA ILE A 78 12.74 -10.07 1.69
C ILE A 78 12.45 -10.42 3.15
N LEU A 79 11.27 -10.92 3.46
CA LEU A 79 10.86 -11.30 4.81
C LEU A 79 11.69 -12.47 5.36
N ASP A 80 12.11 -13.39 4.49
CA ASP A 80 12.88 -14.58 4.83
C ASP A 80 14.40 -14.39 4.68
N ASP A 81 14.85 -13.12 4.49
CA ASP A 81 16.28 -12.81 4.43
C ASP A 81 16.96 -13.09 5.77
N VAL A 82 17.89 -14.04 5.75
CA VAL A 82 18.57 -14.56 6.94
C VAL A 82 19.47 -13.50 7.57
N VAL A 83 20.13 -12.68 6.75
CA VAL A 83 21.07 -11.65 7.24
C VAL A 83 20.32 -10.54 7.96
N MET A 84 19.21 -10.08 7.38
CA MET A 84 18.35 -9.08 8.02
C MET A 84 17.73 -9.63 9.31
N GLU A 85 17.33 -10.91 9.34
CA GLU A 85 16.80 -11.54 10.54
C GLU A 85 17.86 -11.61 11.66
N GLU A 86 19.09 -12.01 11.33
CA GLU A 86 20.21 -12.04 12.29
C GLU A 86 20.48 -10.67 12.87
N GLU A 87 20.57 -9.62 12.03
CA GLU A 87 20.78 -8.24 12.47
C GLU A 87 19.64 -7.74 13.40
N ILE A 88 18.38 -8.10 13.12
CA ILE A 88 17.24 -7.75 13.98
C ILE A 88 17.36 -8.46 15.33
N LEU A 89 17.67 -9.76 15.34
CA LEU A 89 17.79 -10.55 16.56
C LEU A 89 18.99 -10.11 17.40
N ASP A 90 20.11 -9.74 16.77
CA ASP A 90 21.27 -9.17 17.44
C ASP A 90 20.97 -7.81 18.06
N ALA A 91 20.26 -6.92 17.35
CA ALA A 91 19.82 -5.65 17.90
C ALA A 91 18.95 -5.84 19.17
N ILE A 92 18.03 -6.81 19.14
CA ILE A 92 17.19 -7.12 20.32
C ILE A 92 18.04 -7.69 21.46
N THR A 93 19.00 -8.59 21.16
CA THR A 93 19.71 -9.36 22.18
C THR A 93 20.91 -8.59 22.75
N GLN A 94 21.71 -7.95 21.89
CA GLN A 94 22.96 -7.28 22.27
C GLN A 94 22.75 -5.83 22.67
N GLU A 95 21.89 -5.12 21.92
CA GLU A 95 21.64 -3.69 22.13
C GLU A 95 20.38 -3.43 22.96
N ARG A 96 19.61 -4.50 23.26
CA ARG A 96 18.35 -4.43 24.01
C ARG A 96 17.29 -3.57 23.33
N ALA A 97 17.34 -3.44 21.99
CA ALA A 97 16.33 -2.73 21.24
C ALA A 97 14.95 -3.41 21.39
N THR A 98 13.87 -2.63 21.31
CA THR A 98 12.54 -3.22 21.12
C THR A 98 12.45 -3.90 19.75
N ALA A 99 11.56 -4.87 19.59
CA ALA A 99 11.34 -5.53 18.29
C ALA A 99 10.96 -4.51 17.18
N GLY A 100 10.14 -3.52 17.53
CA GLY A 100 9.76 -2.45 16.62
C GLY A 100 10.94 -1.58 16.17
N GLU A 101 11.79 -1.17 17.11
CA GLU A 101 13.00 -0.39 16.81
C GLU A 101 13.99 -1.17 15.96
N ALA A 102 14.25 -2.44 16.30
CA ALA A 102 15.16 -3.31 15.56
C ALA A 102 14.69 -3.48 14.09
N VAL A 103 13.41 -3.80 13.88
CA VAL A 103 12.81 -3.92 12.55
C VAL A 103 12.90 -2.59 11.80
N ASP A 104 12.47 -1.48 12.39
CA ASP A 104 12.47 -0.18 11.72
C ASP A 104 13.90 0.21 11.28
N ARG A 105 14.88 0.04 12.16
CA ARG A 105 16.28 0.40 11.90
C ARG A 105 16.88 -0.43 10.78
N VAL A 106 16.79 -1.76 10.86
CA VAL A 106 17.39 -2.67 9.88
C VAL A 106 16.76 -2.46 8.51
N TYR A 107 15.45 -2.52 8.40
CA TYR A 107 14.76 -2.36 7.11
C TYR A 107 15.03 -0.98 6.48
N ARG A 108 15.06 0.10 7.26
CA ARG A 108 15.41 1.44 6.75
C ARG A 108 16.85 1.52 6.27
N ALA A 109 17.79 0.85 6.93
CA ALA A 109 19.19 0.82 6.52
C ALA A 109 19.31 0.14 5.15
N TYR A 110 18.67 -1.02 4.97
CA TYR A 110 18.66 -1.73 3.70
C TYR A 110 17.92 -0.96 2.60
N ALA A 111 16.75 -0.41 2.87
CA ALA A 111 16.01 0.42 1.92
C ALA A 111 16.84 1.62 1.45
N LYS A 112 17.54 2.29 2.37
CA LYS A 112 18.44 3.40 2.05
C LYS A 112 19.65 2.97 1.21
N ALA A 113 20.21 1.79 1.47
CA ALA A 113 21.32 1.24 0.69
C ALA A 113 20.86 0.92 -0.75
N VAL A 114 19.72 0.24 -0.89
CA VAL A 114 19.13 -0.15 -2.17
C VAL A 114 18.70 1.08 -2.99
N ALA A 115 18.15 2.11 -2.34
CA ALA A 115 17.74 3.36 -3.01
C ALA A 115 18.91 4.13 -3.65
N ARG A 116 20.16 3.84 -3.26
CA ARG A 116 21.39 4.42 -3.85
C ARG A 116 21.92 3.66 -5.07
N ALA A 117 21.31 2.52 -5.41
CA ALA A 117 21.73 1.74 -6.56
C ALA A 117 21.58 2.52 -7.87
N ARG A 118 22.45 2.25 -8.85
CA ARG A 118 22.43 2.91 -10.15
C ARG A 118 21.26 2.42 -11.01
N GLU A 119 20.94 1.13 -10.90
CA GLU A 119 19.87 0.51 -11.69
C GLU A 119 18.50 0.85 -11.13
N PRO A 120 17.56 1.33 -11.97
CA PRO A 120 16.20 1.69 -11.54
C PRO A 120 15.46 0.53 -10.89
N VAL A 121 15.57 -0.67 -11.43
CA VAL A 121 14.92 -1.89 -10.93
C VAL A 121 15.35 -2.22 -9.49
N ILE A 122 16.64 -1.99 -9.17
CA ILE A 122 17.13 -2.21 -7.80
C ILE A 122 16.58 -1.13 -6.86
N ARG A 123 16.53 0.14 -7.31
CA ARG A 123 15.96 1.23 -6.49
C ARG A 123 14.49 1.03 -6.13
N GLU A 124 13.72 0.41 -7.02
CA GLU A 124 12.31 0.11 -6.76
C GLU A 124 12.12 -0.85 -5.60
N ARG A 125 13.07 -1.76 -5.37
CA ARG A 125 13.06 -2.68 -4.22
C ARG A 125 13.12 -1.97 -2.85
N ALA A 126 13.53 -0.70 -2.80
CA ALA A 126 13.45 0.07 -1.55
C ALA A 126 12.00 0.22 -1.05
N ARG A 127 11.03 0.30 -1.97
CA ARG A 127 9.60 0.35 -1.64
C ARG A 127 9.07 -0.99 -1.15
N ASP A 128 9.55 -2.09 -1.73
CA ASP A 128 9.19 -3.44 -1.29
C ASP A 128 9.67 -3.67 0.15
N LEU A 129 10.90 -3.21 0.48
CA LEU A 129 11.43 -3.23 1.85
C LEU A 129 10.57 -2.39 2.81
N ASP A 130 10.12 -1.21 2.39
CA ASP A 130 9.24 -0.36 3.20
C ASP A 130 7.85 -0.98 3.40
N ASP A 131 7.29 -1.68 2.40
CA ASP A 131 6.01 -2.39 2.53
C ASP A 131 6.14 -3.55 3.55
N VAL A 132 7.16 -4.40 3.40
CA VAL A 132 7.41 -5.51 4.34
C VAL A 132 7.65 -4.98 5.76
N ARG A 133 8.46 -3.92 5.92
CA ARG A 133 8.69 -3.24 7.21
C ARG A 133 7.37 -2.78 7.84
N GLY A 134 6.55 -2.05 7.09
CA GLY A 134 5.26 -1.54 7.56
C GLY A 134 4.33 -2.67 8.02
N ARG A 135 4.32 -3.80 7.32
CA ARG A 135 3.54 -4.99 7.64
C ARG A 135 3.99 -5.62 8.96
N ILE A 136 5.30 -5.83 9.16
CA ILE A 136 5.85 -6.38 10.40
C ILE A 136 5.52 -5.45 11.58
N LEU A 137 5.75 -4.14 11.44
CA LEU A 137 5.50 -3.16 12.49
C LEU A 137 4.00 -3.10 12.87
N ARG A 138 3.12 -3.18 11.89
CA ARG A 138 1.67 -3.26 12.11
C ARG A 138 1.29 -4.51 12.91
N ASN A 139 1.83 -5.67 12.53
CA ASN A 139 1.60 -6.93 13.24
C ASN A 139 2.19 -6.92 14.65
N LEU A 140 3.35 -6.28 14.87
CA LEU A 140 3.92 -6.07 16.21
C LEU A 140 2.99 -5.25 17.12
N GLN A 141 2.32 -4.24 16.56
CA GLN A 141 1.42 -3.37 17.32
C GLN A 141 0.01 -3.94 17.45
N GLY A 142 -0.26 -5.11 16.87
CA GLY A 142 -1.58 -5.75 16.90
C GLY A 142 -2.68 -4.94 16.20
N VAL A 143 -2.28 -4.03 15.30
CA VAL A 143 -3.23 -3.22 14.55
C VAL A 143 -3.72 -4.03 13.35
N PRO A 144 -5.04 -4.27 13.23
CA PRO A 144 -5.58 -4.94 12.07
C PRO A 144 -5.28 -4.11 10.80
N GLU A 145 -4.98 -4.79 9.71
CA GLU A 145 -4.87 -4.11 8.42
C GLU A 145 -6.22 -3.42 8.13
N LYS A 146 -6.20 -2.13 7.79
CA LYS A 146 -7.38 -1.49 7.18
C LYS A 146 -7.62 -2.21 5.86
N ASN A 147 -8.50 -3.18 5.91
CA ASN A 147 -8.70 -4.14 4.83
C ASN A 147 -9.50 -3.48 3.70
N LEU A 148 -8.82 -3.06 2.66
CA LEU A 148 -9.45 -2.60 1.43
C LEU A 148 -10.27 -3.72 0.74
N ALA A 149 -10.00 -4.99 1.07
CA ALA A 149 -10.82 -6.12 0.64
C ALA A 149 -12.18 -6.19 1.38
N GLY A 150 -12.28 -5.58 2.56
CA GLY A 150 -13.53 -5.53 3.36
C GLY A 150 -14.50 -4.42 2.97
N LEU A 151 -14.19 -3.63 1.95
CA LEU A 151 -15.11 -2.62 1.42
C LEU A 151 -16.35 -3.29 0.82
N THR A 152 -17.52 -2.84 1.27
CA THR A 152 -18.82 -3.41 0.83
C THR A 152 -19.66 -2.44 0.01
N GLN A 153 -19.31 -1.15 0.01
CA GLN A 153 -20.03 -0.13 -0.74
C GLN A 153 -19.17 0.41 -1.89
N PRO A 154 -19.75 0.65 -3.06
CA PRO A 154 -19.04 1.22 -4.20
C PRO A 154 -18.37 2.55 -3.84
N CYS A 155 -17.05 2.64 -4.02
CA CYS A 155 -16.28 3.81 -3.67
C CYS A 155 -15.08 4.05 -4.60
N ILE A 156 -14.58 5.28 -4.56
CA ILE A 156 -13.28 5.67 -5.12
C ILE A 156 -12.30 5.74 -3.94
N VAL A 157 -11.25 4.93 -3.96
CA VAL A 157 -10.23 4.95 -2.92
C VAL A 157 -9.26 6.10 -3.18
N ALA A 158 -9.10 6.97 -2.19
CA ALA A 158 -8.12 8.06 -2.21
C ALA A 158 -7.10 7.89 -1.08
N ALA A 159 -5.82 8.04 -1.39
CA ALA A 159 -4.74 7.88 -0.44
C ALA A 159 -3.57 8.83 -0.73
N GLU A 160 -2.69 9.02 0.24
CA GLU A 160 -1.42 9.70 0.00
C GLU A 160 -0.55 8.87 -0.97
N GLU A 161 -0.40 7.59 -0.71
CA GLU A 161 0.29 6.62 -1.56
C GLU A 161 -0.45 5.27 -1.48
N LEU A 162 -0.51 4.55 -2.59
CA LEU A 162 -1.07 3.21 -2.67
C LEU A 162 0.03 2.22 -2.99
N LEU A 163 0.17 1.20 -2.14
CA LEU A 163 1.12 0.11 -2.36
C LEU A 163 0.51 -0.98 -3.25
N PRO A 164 1.33 -1.72 -4.02
CA PRO A 164 0.86 -2.83 -4.85
C PRO A 164 0.04 -3.85 -4.07
N SER A 165 0.50 -4.22 -2.86
CA SER A 165 -0.18 -5.15 -1.96
C SER A 165 -1.57 -4.68 -1.54
N GLN A 166 -1.75 -3.37 -1.35
CA GLN A 166 -3.03 -2.77 -1.00
C GLN A 166 -4.02 -2.80 -2.17
N ILE A 167 -3.55 -2.45 -3.37
CA ILE A 167 -4.39 -2.46 -4.58
C ILE A 167 -4.81 -3.90 -4.92
N ALA A 168 -3.91 -4.86 -4.80
CA ALA A 168 -4.18 -6.25 -5.11
C ALA A 168 -5.26 -6.88 -4.22
N GLN A 169 -5.46 -6.39 -3.00
CA GLN A 169 -6.50 -6.84 -2.08
C GLN A 169 -7.89 -6.30 -2.43
N MET A 170 -7.97 -5.22 -3.21
CA MET A 170 -9.23 -4.57 -3.52
C MET A 170 -10.14 -5.47 -4.35
N ASN A 171 -11.44 -5.40 -4.07
CA ASN A 171 -12.46 -6.02 -4.90
C ASN A 171 -12.86 -5.05 -6.01
N PRO A 172 -12.55 -5.33 -7.31
CA PRO A 172 -12.89 -4.43 -8.41
C PRO A 172 -14.40 -4.25 -8.63
N ALA A 173 -15.24 -5.14 -8.04
CA ALA A 173 -16.71 -4.96 -8.09
C ALA A 173 -17.17 -3.85 -7.12
N VAL A 174 -16.36 -3.50 -6.13
CA VAL A 174 -16.67 -2.49 -5.11
C VAL A 174 -15.83 -1.24 -5.31
N VAL A 175 -14.52 -1.38 -5.48
CA VAL A 175 -13.64 -0.25 -5.76
C VAL A 175 -13.82 0.17 -7.22
N GLN A 176 -14.38 1.36 -7.42
CA GLN A 176 -14.68 1.89 -8.74
C GLN A 176 -13.51 2.65 -9.36
N GLY A 177 -12.58 3.14 -8.56
CA GLY A 177 -11.42 3.89 -9.03
C GLY A 177 -10.41 4.19 -7.93
N LEU A 178 -9.21 4.62 -8.34
CA LEU A 178 -8.07 4.88 -7.45
C LEU A 178 -7.50 6.28 -7.67
N ALA A 179 -7.37 7.03 -6.61
CA ALA A 179 -6.72 8.35 -6.58
C ALA A 179 -5.56 8.34 -5.59
N ALA A 180 -4.37 8.76 -5.99
CA ALA A 180 -3.24 8.86 -5.08
C ALA A 180 -2.51 10.20 -5.23
N GLN A 181 -2.09 10.80 -4.11
CA GLN A 181 -1.31 12.04 -4.10
C GLN A 181 0.11 11.79 -4.63
N LYS A 182 0.69 10.64 -4.32
CA LYS A 182 2.00 10.20 -4.81
C LYS A 182 1.86 9.08 -5.85
N GLY A 183 2.91 8.89 -6.62
CA GLY A 183 3.00 7.82 -7.62
C GLY A 183 3.18 8.35 -9.03
N SER A 184 3.64 7.47 -9.91
CA SER A 184 3.89 7.75 -11.33
C SER A 184 3.31 6.63 -12.20
N ALA A 185 3.24 6.85 -13.50
CA ALA A 185 2.74 5.85 -14.44
C ALA A 185 3.60 4.56 -14.51
N THR A 186 4.84 4.63 -14.06
CA THR A 186 5.79 3.52 -14.10
C THR A 186 5.96 2.80 -12.76
N CYS A 187 5.28 3.23 -11.69
CA CYS A 187 5.39 2.55 -10.40
C CYS A 187 4.63 1.21 -10.39
N HIS A 188 5.05 0.27 -9.56
CA HIS A 188 4.41 -1.06 -9.43
C HIS A 188 2.92 -0.97 -9.11
N ALA A 189 2.52 -0.01 -8.28
CA ALA A 189 1.11 0.25 -7.96
C ALA A 189 0.27 0.57 -9.21
N ALA A 190 0.85 1.33 -10.16
CA ALA A 190 0.21 1.66 -11.44
C ALA A 190 -0.04 0.40 -12.29
N ILE A 191 0.96 -0.50 -12.35
CA ILE A 191 0.87 -1.77 -13.09
C ILE A 191 -0.25 -2.64 -12.51
N VAL A 192 -0.35 -2.74 -11.18
CA VAL A 192 -1.41 -3.51 -10.52
C VAL A 192 -2.80 -2.90 -10.79
N ALA A 193 -2.94 -1.57 -10.69
CA ALA A 193 -4.19 -0.88 -10.99
C ALA A 193 -4.67 -1.13 -12.43
N GLN A 194 -3.74 -1.03 -13.40
CA GLN A 194 -4.02 -1.34 -14.81
C GLN A 194 -4.47 -2.80 -15.01
N SER A 195 -3.81 -3.74 -14.36
CA SER A 195 -4.14 -5.17 -14.50
C SER A 195 -5.51 -5.53 -13.94
N LEU A 196 -5.97 -4.79 -12.94
CA LEU A 196 -7.31 -4.92 -12.38
C LEU A 196 -8.37 -4.15 -13.21
N GLY A 197 -7.96 -3.39 -14.21
CA GLY A 197 -8.86 -2.57 -15.03
C GLY A 197 -9.55 -1.45 -14.26
N LEU A 198 -8.97 -1.02 -13.12
CA LEU A 198 -9.53 0.05 -12.30
C LEU A 198 -9.11 1.41 -12.87
N PRO A 199 -10.04 2.34 -13.15
CA PRO A 199 -9.72 3.73 -13.45
C PRO A 199 -8.80 4.30 -12.36
N ALA A 200 -7.67 4.92 -12.75
CA ALA A 200 -6.70 5.37 -11.77
C ALA A 200 -5.97 6.65 -12.19
N VAL A 201 -5.81 7.57 -11.24
CA VAL A 201 -5.06 8.82 -11.37
C VAL A 201 -4.15 8.98 -10.17
N PHE A 202 -2.84 9.10 -10.40
CA PHE A 202 -1.82 9.27 -9.36
C PHE A 202 -1.09 10.61 -9.50
N GLY A 203 -0.29 11.00 -8.51
CA GLY A 203 0.42 12.27 -8.54
C GLY A 203 -0.52 13.48 -8.44
N ILE A 204 -1.62 13.35 -7.71
CA ILE A 204 -2.60 14.42 -7.53
C ILE A 204 -2.15 15.32 -6.39
N GLU A 205 -1.56 16.48 -6.70
CA GLU A 205 -1.10 17.42 -5.70
C GLU A 205 -2.28 17.98 -4.87
N GLY A 206 -2.11 18.04 -3.55
CA GLY A 206 -3.11 18.58 -2.61
C GLY A 206 -4.35 17.68 -2.46
N LEU A 207 -4.26 16.39 -2.85
CA LEU A 207 -5.38 15.47 -2.71
C LEU A 207 -5.82 15.31 -1.26
N MET A 208 -4.86 15.02 -0.37
CA MET A 208 -5.17 14.71 1.02
C MET A 208 -5.64 15.92 1.83
N GLU A 209 -5.27 17.13 1.42
CA GLU A 209 -5.72 18.38 2.03
C GLU A 209 -7.15 18.75 1.64
N GLN A 210 -7.58 18.37 0.43
CA GLN A 210 -8.88 18.77 -0.13
C GLN A 210 -9.92 17.67 -0.07
N ALA A 211 -9.48 16.41 -0.02
CA ALA A 211 -10.38 15.27 0.00
C ALA A 211 -11.04 15.11 1.38
N GLN A 212 -12.31 14.76 1.38
CA GLN A 212 -13.07 14.41 2.58
C GLN A 212 -13.70 13.03 2.41
N ASP A 213 -13.67 12.23 3.47
CA ASP A 213 -14.26 10.91 3.45
C ASP A 213 -15.78 10.96 3.18
N GLY A 214 -16.28 10.08 2.34
CA GLY A 214 -17.69 9.99 1.98
C GLY A 214 -18.21 11.05 1.00
N VAL A 215 -17.40 12.04 0.58
CA VAL A 215 -17.84 13.04 -0.41
C VAL A 215 -18.06 12.39 -1.78
N ARG A 216 -19.04 12.87 -2.53
CA ARG A 216 -19.23 12.47 -3.94
C ARG A 216 -18.01 12.88 -4.76
N ALA A 217 -17.52 12.00 -5.60
CA ALA A 217 -16.39 12.29 -6.47
C ALA A 217 -16.54 11.61 -7.84
N VAL A 218 -15.90 12.21 -8.84
CA VAL A 218 -15.73 11.65 -10.17
C VAL A 218 -14.23 11.56 -10.45
N LEU A 219 -13.76 10.38 -10.80
CA LEU A 219 -12.41 10.13 -11.27
C LEU A 219 -12.44 9.86 -12.77
N ASP A 220 -11.75 10.66 -13.54
CA ASP A 220 -11.58 10.49 -14.97
C ASP A 220 -10.14 10.07 -15.29
N GLY A 221 -9.96 8.78 -15.56
CA GLY A 221 -8.67 8.20 -15.94
C GLY A 221 -8.25 8.52 -17.37
N GLU A 222 -9.17 8.98 -18.24
CA GLU A 222 -8.83 9.43 -19.59
C GLU A 222 -8.20 10.83 -19.57
N GLU A 223 -8.76 11.73 -18.77
CA GLU A 223 -8.28 13.11 -18.64
C GLU A 223 -7.27 13.30 -17.49
N GLY A 224 -7.14 12.31 -16.59
CA GLY A 224 -6.27 12.39 -15.42
C GLY A 224 -6.79 13.38 -14.38
N THR A 225 -8.09 13.39 -14.12
CA THR A 225 -8.72 14.36 -13.23
C THR A 225 -9.55 13.71 -12.13
N LEU A 226 -9.62 14.39 -10.99
CA LEU A 226 -10.52 14.07 -9.88
C LEU A 226 -11.37 15.30 -9.56
N VAL A 227 -12.68 15.15 -9.66
CA VAL A 227 -13.65 16.18 -9.30
C VAL A 227 -14.24 15.83 -7.94
N LEU A 228 -14.00 16.67 -6.94
CA LEU A 228 -14.57 16.55 -5.61
C LEU A 228 -15.87 17.35 -5.52
N ALA A 229 -16.88 16.81 -4.85
CA ALA A 229 -18.21 17.42 -4.70
C ALA A 229 -18.79 17.98 -6.01
N PRO A 230 -18.87 17.15 -7.09
CA PRO A 230 -19.44 17.61 -8.35
C PRO A 230 -20.88 18.06 -8.15
N ASP A 231 -21.28 19.11 -8.88
CA ASP A 231 -22.69 19.47 -9.00
C ASP A 231 -23.46 18.40 -9.82
N ASP A 232 -24.78 18.51 -9.82
CA ASP A 232 -25.62 17.50 -10.46
C ASP A 232 -25.46 17.48 -11.99
N GLU A 233 -25.12 18.60 -12.61
CA GLU A 233 -24.87 18.68 -14.05
C GLU A 233 -23.58 17.94 -14.41
N THR A 234 -22.51 18.22 -13.70
CA THR A 234 -21.22 17.52 -13.86
C THR A 234 -21.36 16.04 -13.60
N TRP A 235 -22.06 15.65 -12.51
CA TRP A 235 -22.33 14.24 -12.21
C TRP A 235 -23.06 13.54 -13.35
N ALA A 236 -24.17 14.10 -13.83
CA ALA A 236 -24.96 13.55 -14.93
C ALA A 236 -24.17 13.48 -16.25
N HIS A 237 -23.25 14.42 -16.48
CA HIS A 237 -22.36 14.37 -17.64
C HIS A 237 -21.46 13.12 -17.60
N TYR A 238 -20.75 12.91 -16.50
CA TYR A 238 -19.85 11.78 -16.35
C TYR A 238 -20.58 10.44 -16.23
N GLU A 239 -21.76 10.42 -15.66
CA GLU A 239 -22.60 9.21 -15.62
C GLU A 239 -22.96 8.72 -17.03
N ARG A 240 -23.35 9.66 -17.94
CA ARG A 240 -23.57 9.33 -19.35
C ARG A 240 -22.30 8.84 -20.06
N GLN A 241 -21.16 9.42 -19.73
CA GLN A 241 -19.86 9.00 -20.27
C GLN A 241 -19.48 7.58 -19.80
N ALA A 242 -19.63 7.28 -18.53
CA ALA A 242 -19.36 5.96 -17.96
C ALA A 242 -20.25 4.86 -18.55
N LEU A 243 -21.53 5.17 -18.82
CA LEU A 243 -22.47 4.23 -19.48
C LEU A 243 -22.11 3.92 -20.95
N ARG A 244 -21.47 4.84 -21.65
CA ARG A 244 -21.03 4.64 -23.05
C ARG A 244 -19.74 3.84 -23.17
N ALA A 245 -18.94 3.78 -22.11
CA ALA A 245 -17.65 3.10 -22.08
C ALA A 245 -17.73 1.63 -21.59
N ARG A 246 -18.90 1.21 -21.11
CA ARG A 246 -19.24 -0.19 -20.78
C ARG A 246 -19.76 -0.93 -21.99
#